data_0e66bd34472f7ac07058ca2b0c8075ab
#
_entry.id   0e66bd34472f7ac07058ca2b0c8075ab
#
_cell.length_a   1.000
_cell.length_b   1.000
_cell.length_c   1.000
_cell.angle_alpha   90.00
_cell.angle_beta   90.00
_cell.angle_gamma   90.00
#
_symmetry.space_group_name_H-M   'P 1'
#
loop_
_entity.id
_entity.type
_entity.pdbx_description
1 polymer ?
#
loop_
_entity_poly.entity_id
_entity_poly.type
_entity_poly.pdbx_seq_one_letter_code
_entity_poly.pdbx_strand_id
1 'polypeptide(L)'
;MKPENEEKVTGLPENAYRELKEGESYKPLMSPNKHYPEVTPWSVLWGLVMAVIFSAAAAYLGLKVGQVFEAAIPIAIIAVGLSSGFKRKNALGENVIIQSIGASSGVIVAGAIFTLPALYILQDKYPKITVNFFEVFMSCLLYTSDA
;
A
#
# COMPACT_ATOMS: atom_id res chain seq x y z
N MET A 1 39.27 13.15 -7.72
CA MET A 1 37.80 13.13 -7.65
C MET A 1 37.44 13.15 -6.18
N LYS A 2 36.93 14.27 -5.67
CA LYS A 2 36.44 14.38 -4.29
C LYS A 2 35.12 13.62 -4.19
N PRO A 3 34.85 12.85 -3.12
CA PRO A 3 33.53 12.29 -2.90
C PRO A 3 32.57 13.45 -2.68
N GLU A 4 31.57 13.53 -3.54
CA GLU A 4 30.45 14.45 -3.43
C GLU A 4 29.72 14.14 -2.12
N ASN A 5 29.74 15.13 -1.22
CA ASN A 5 29.12 15.09 0.08
C ASN A 5 27.64 14.69 -0.10
N GLU A 6 27.27 13.48 0.30
CA GLU A 6 25.88 13.06 0.37
C GLU A 6 25.22 13.88 1.51
N GLU A 7 24.80 15.10 1.19
CA GLU A 7 23.90 15.86 2.05
C GLU A 7 22.67 15.00 2.34
N LYS A 8 22.47 14.67 3.59
CA LYS A 8 21.20 14.09 4.07
C LYS A 8 20.11 15.09 3.76
N VAL A 9 19.43 14.91 2.64
CA VAL A 9 18.27 15.70 2.27
C VAL A 9 17.15 15.33 3.23
N THR A 10 16.99 16.12 4.28
CA THR A 10 15.95 15.96 5.30
C THR A 10 14.63 16.60 4.89
N GLY A 11 14.51 17.16 3.69
CA GLY A 11 13.32 17.81 3.19
C GLY A 11 13.44 18.19 1.71
N LEU A 12 12.35 18.70 1.16
CA LEU A 12 12.34 19.26 -0.19
C LEU A 12 13.21 20.54 -0.22
N PRO A 13 13.85 20.86 -1.37
CA PRO A 13 14.61 22.08 -1.53
C PRO A 13 13.68 23.29 -1.35
N GLU A 14 14.23 24.40 -0.83
CA GLU A 14 13.48 25.61 -0.47
C GLU A 14 12.69 26.19 -1.66
N ASN A 15 13.18 26.01 -2.89
CA ASN A 15 12.51 26.42 -4.11
C ASN A 15 11.32 25.51 -4.52
N ALA A 16 11.04 24.43 -3.80
CA ALA A 16 9.85 23.62 -4.00
C ALA A 16 8.56 24.26 -3.47
N TYR A 17 8.71 25.24 -2.57
CA TYR A 17 7.58 25.87 -1.85
C TYR A 17 7.26 27.28 -2.38
N ARG A 18 7.94 27.77 -3.41
CA ARG A 18 7.74 29.09 -4.00
C ARG A 18 7.78 29.01 -5.53
N GLU A 19 7.27 30.06 -6.18
CA GLU A 19 7.42 30.20 -7.62
C GLU A 19 8.90 30.33 -8.01
N LEU A 20 9.30 29.61 -9.06
CA LEU A 20 10.65 29.64 -9.60
C LEU A 20 10.90 30.99 -10.26
N LYS A 21 12.06 31.61 -9.97
CA LYS A 21 12.48 32.83 -10.66
C LYS A 21 12.95 32.54 -12.08
N GLU A 22 12.89 33.54 -12.96
CA GLU A 22 13.40 33.40 -14.33
C GLU A 22 14.87 32.92 -14.31
N GLY A 23 15.15 31.78 -14.95
CA GLY A 23 16.48 31.16 -14.99
C GLY A 23 16.77 30.18 -13.86
N GLU A 24 15.88 30.02 -12.88
CA GLU A 24 16.01 29.03 -11.80
C GLU A 24 15.37 27.70 -12.22
N SER A 25 16.10 26.59 -12.09
CA SER A 25 15.56 25.25 -12.36
C SER A 25 15.32 24.47 -11.07
N TYR A 26 14.19 23.78 -10.99
CA TYR A 26 13.91 22.88 -9.89
C TYR A 26 14.77 21.63 -9.97
N LYS A 27 15.48 21.31 -8.88
CA LYS A 27 16.24 20.07 -8.76
C LYS A 27 15.37 19.03 -8.05
N PRO A 28 14.84 18.02 -8.76
CA PRO A 28 14.00 17.00 -8.15
C PRO A 28 14.81 16.16 -7.15
N LEU A 29 14.13 15.67 -6.11
CA LEU A 29 14.70 14.82 -5.08
C LEU A 29 15.26 13.51 -5.69
N MET A 30 14.57 12.99 -6.71
CA MET A 30 15.01 11.85 -7.50
C MET A 30 15.45 12.35 -8.88
N SER A 31 16.72 12.15 -9.20
CA SER A 31 17.26 12.55 -10.51
C SER A 31 16.71 11.64 -11.61
N PRO A 32 16.17 12.19 -12.73
CA PRO A 32 15.62 11.38 -13.81
C PRO A 32 16.67 10.49 -14.51
N ASN A 33 17.94 10.84 -14.37
CA ASN A 33 19.05 10.10 -14.99
C ASN A 33 19.65 9.00 -14.11
N LYS A 34 19.14 8.83 -12.88
CA LYS A 34 19.66 7.82 -11.95
C LYS A 34 18.61 6.73 -11.76
N HIS A 35 19.00 5.50 -12.06
CA HIS A 35 18.13 4.35 -11.82
C HIS A 35 18.13 4.00 -10.33
N TYR A 36 16.97 4.10 -9.70
CA TYR A 36 16.78 3.72 -8.29
C TYR A 36 16.09 2.35 -8.24
N PRO A 37 16.65 1.35 -7.53
CA PRO A 37 15.95 0.09 -7.32
C PRO A 37 14.78 0.32 -6.34
N GLU A 38 13.58 0.44 -6.88
CA GLU A 38 12.35 0.65 -6.11
C GLU A 38 11.79 -0.66 -5.59
N VAL A 39 11.75 -1.68 -6.47
CA VAL A 39 11.28 -3.02 -6.14
C VAL A 39 12.44 -3.84 -5.60
N THR A 40 12.49 -4.02 -4.30
CA THR A 40 13.46 -4.87 -3.63
C THR A 40 12.76 -6.06 -2.96
N PRO A 41 13.42 -7.22 -2.78
CA PRO A 41 12.82 -8.33 -2.04
C PRO A 41 12.36 -7.93 -0.63
N TRP A 42 13.04 -6.97 -0.04
CA TRP A 42 12.70 -6.37 1.24
C TRP A 42 11.36 -5.63 1.19
N SER A 43 11.17 -4.74 0.20
CA SER A 43 9.92 -3.97 0.06
C SER A 43 8.73 -4.88 -0.22
N VAL A 44 8.91 -5.90 -1.06
CA VAL A 44 7.86 -6.88 -1.36
C VAL A 44 7.49 -7.70 -0.13
N LEU A 45 8.50 -8.22 0.61
CA LEU A 45 8.26 -9.00 1.83
C LEU A 45 7.49 -8.19 2.88
N TRP A 46 7.94 -6.97 3.16
CA TRP A 46 7.26 -6.11 4.13
C TRP A 46 5.89 -5.65 3.66
N GLY A 47 5.73 -5.38 2.35
CA GLY A 47 4.43 -5.10 1.76
C GLY A 47 3.43 -6.25 1.96
N LEU A 48 3.85 -7.50 1.72
CA LEU A 48 3.02 -8.68 1.95
C LEU A 48 2.69 -8.88 3.42
N VAL A 49 3.65 -8.72 4.33
CA VAL A 49 3.39 -8.81 5.78
C VAL A 49 2.36 -7.78 6.21
N MET A 50 2.51 -6.53 5.76
CA MET A 50 1.54 -5.47 6.04
C MET A 50 0.17 -5.78 5.44
N ALA A 51 0.12 -6.28 4.19
CA ALA A 51 -1.12 -6.66 3.54
C ALA A 51 -1.90 -7.70 4.36
N VAL A 52 -1.23 -8.74 4.85
CA VAL A 52 -1.87 -9.79 5.67
C VAL A 52 -2.40 -9.23 7.00
N ILE A 53 -1.58 -8.45 7.72
CA ILE A 53 -1.95 -7.88 9.01
C ILE A 53 -3.14 -6.94 8.86
N PHE A 54 -3.07 -6.01 7.91
CA PHE A 54 -4.12 -5.02 7.71
C PHE A 54 -5.38 -5.59 7.05
N SER A 55 -5.27 -6.64 6.23
CA SER A 55 -6.44 -7.39 5.75
C SER A 55 -7.21 -8.02 6.90
N ALA A 56 -6.51 -8.69 7.81
CA ALA A 56 -7.16 -9.31 8.97
C ALA A 56 -7.81 -8.27 9.89
N ALA A 57 -7.12 -7.16 10.15
CA ALA A 57 -7.64 -6.07 10.97
C ALA A 57 -8.85 -5.39 10.31
N ALA A 58 -8.77 -5.11 9.00
CA ALA A 58 -9.86 -4.49 8.24
C ALA A 58 -11.09 -5.41 8.16
N ALA A 59 -10.88 -6.71 7.94
CA ALA A 59 -11.97 -7.69 7.94
C ALA A 59 -12.67 -7.75 9.30
N TYR A 60 -11.91 -7.82 10.39
CA TYR A 60 -12.45 -7.83 11.73
C TYR A 60 -13.28 -6.57 12.05
N LEU A 61 -12.73 -5.38 11.76
CA LEU A 61 -13.43 -4.11 11.99
C LEU A 61 -14.64 -3.96 11.08
N GLY A 62 -14.51 -4.33 9.81
CA GLY A 62 -15.61 -4.25 8.85
C GLY A 62 -16.79 -5.11 9.23
N LEU A 63 -16.57 -6.34 9.70
CA LEU A 63 -17.65 -7.22 10.17
C LEU A 63 -18.24 -6.77 11.48
N LYS A 64 -17.47 -6.16 12.38
CA LYS A 64 -17.93 -5.74 13.71
C LYS A 64 -18.63 -4.38 13.71
N VAL A 65 -18.11 -3.42 12.95
CA VAL A 65 -18.56 -2.02 12.96
C VAL A 65 -19.31 -1.64 11.67
N GLY A 66 -19.18 -2.47 10.61
CA GLY A 66 -19.76 -2.18 9.31
C GLY A 66 -19.05 -1.05 8.56
N GLN A 67 -17.82 -0.69 8.97
CA GLN A 67 -17.03 0.36 8.35
C GLN A 67 -15.69 -0.19 7.89
N VAL A 68 -15.27 0.22 6.69
CA VAL A 68 -13.95 -0.09 6.15
C VAL A 68 -13.07 1.12 6.33
N PHE A 69 -11.91 0.93 6.96
CA PHE A 69 -10.93 2.00 7.13
C PHE A 69 -9.87 1.95 6.04
N GLU A 70 -9.35 3.11 5.68
CA GLU A 70 -8.28 3.25 4.69
C GLU A 70 -6.95 2.78 5.29
N ALA A 71 -6.50 1.60 4.87
CA ALA A 71 -5.28 0.99 5.38
C ALA A 71 -4.00 1.66 4.88
N ALA A 72 -4.06 2.43 3.78
CA ALA A 72 -2.89 3.05 3.16
C ALA A 72 -2.15 4.01 4.10
N ILE A 73 -2.88 4.76 4.93
CA ILE A 73 -2.31 5.77 5.83
C ILE A 73 -1.44 5.12 6.93
N PRO A 74 -1.96 4.19 7.75
CA PRO A 74 -1.15 3.55 8.79
C PRO A 74 0.00 2.74 8.20
N ILE A 75 -0.19 2.11 7.04
CA ILE A 75 0.88 1.37 6.35
C ILE A 75 2.00 2.30 5.92
N ALA A 76 1.69 3.48 5.37
CA ALA A 76 2.70 4.47 5.00
C ALA A 76 3.53 4.92 6.21
N ILE A 77 2.89 5.19 7.33
CA ILE A 77 3.58 5.60 8.57
C ILE A 77 4.53 4.50 9.05
N ILE A 78 4.07 3.25 9.08
CA ILE A 78 4.88 2.11 9.49
C ILE A 78 6.04 1.89 8.50
N ALA A 79 5.81 2.00 7.19
CA ALA A 79 6.85 1.86 6.16
C ALA A 79 7.97 2.91 6.35
N VAL A 80 7.61 4.17 6.59
CA VAL A 80 8.58 5.23 6.89
C VAL A 80 9.33 4.95 8.19
N GLY A 81 8.65 4.51 9.23
CA GLY A 81 9.27 4.12 10.50
C GLY A 81 10.27 2.98 10.35
N LEU A 82 9.91 1.93 9.60
CA LEU A 82 10.78 0.79 9.31
C LEU A 82 12.01 1.22 8.51
N SER A 83 11.83 1.97 7.44
CA SER A 83 12.94 2.41 6.58
C SER A 83 13.91 3.34 7.34
N SER A 84 13.39 4.19 8.22
CA SER A 84 14.20 5.03 9.11
C SER A 84 14.98 4.21 10.12
N GLY A 85 14.34 3.22 10.75
CA GLY A 85 14.98 2.32 11.72
C GLY A 85 16.11 1.49 11.10
N PHE A 86 15.93 1.00 9.89
CA PHE A 86 16.94 0.22 9.16
C PHE A 86 17.92 1.07 8.34
N LYS A 87 17.87 2.41 8.42
CA LYS A 87 18.75 3.36 7.71
C LYS A 87 18.91 3.04 6.21
N ARG A 88 17.80 2.76 5.52
CA ARG A 88 17.80 2.38 4.10
C ARG A 88 18.12 3.58 3.21
N LYS A 89 19.00 3.36 2.21
CA LYS A 89 19.43 4.42 1.28
C LYS A 89 18.35 4.83 0.26
N ASN A 90 17.51 3.87 -0.16
CA ASN A 90 16.44 4.07 -1.15
C ASN A 90 15.06 4.03 -0.50
N ALA A 91 14.94 4.59 0.71
CA ALA A 91 13.74 4.52 1.53
C ALA A 91 12.46 4.99 0.82
N LEU A 92 12.55 6.02 -0.03
CA LEU A 92 11.38 6.62 -0.68
C LEU A 92 10.69 5.62 -1.62
N GLY A 93 11.42 5.05 -2.57
CA GLY A 93 10.87 4.07 -3.53
C GLY A 93 10.38 2.81 -2.85
N GLU A 94 11.17 2.26 -1.90
CA GLU A 94 10.79 1.09 -1.13
C GLU A 94 9.50 1.32 -0.32
N ASN A 95 9.32 2.48 0.30
CA ASN A 95 8.13 2.82 1.08
C ASN A 95 6.88 2.92 0.19
N VAL A 96 7.00 3.46 -1.02
CA VAL A 96 5.90 3.51 -1.98
C VAL A 96 5.45 2.11 -2.37
N ILE A 97 6.38 1.19 -2.61
CA ILE A 97 6.05 -0.21 -2.93
C ILE A 97 5.36 -0.90 -1.74
N ILE A 98 5.88 -0.75 -0.52
CA ILE A 98 5.27 -1.31 0.70
C ILE A 98 3.84 -0.77 0.86
N GLN A 99 3.65 0.53 0.70
CA GLN A 99 2.35 1.17 0.80
C GLN A 99 1.40 0.67 -0.29
N SER A 100 1.83 0.56 -1.55
CA SER A 100 1.00 0.11 -2.66
C SER A 100 0.50 -1.33 -2.46
N ILE A 101 1.40 -2.24 -2.10
CA ILE A 101 1.04 -3.64 -1.82
C ILE A 101 0.11 -3.72 -0.60
N GLY A 102 0.40 -2.96 0.45
CA GLY A 102 -0.41 -2.96 1.65
C GLY A 102 -1.79 -2.33 1.44
N ALA A 103 -1.89 -1.24 0.69
CA ALA A 103 -3.15 -0.55 0.41
C ALA A 103 -4.13 -1.41 -0.40
N SER A 104 -3.63 -2.25 -1.32
CA SER A 104 -4.47 -3.19 -2.09
C SER A 104 -5.29 -4.11 -1.18
N SER A 105 -4.79 -4.44 0.00
CA SER A 105 -5.50 -5.25 0.99
C SER A 105 -6.81 -4.63 1.46
N GLY A 106 -6.86 -3.31 1.61
CA GLY A 106 -8.07 -2.58 2.02
C GLY A 106 -9.18 -2.66 0.98
N VAL A 107 -8.82 -2.53 -0.29
CA VAL A 107 -9.78 -2.61 -1.41
C VAL A 107 -10.39 -4.00 -1.52
N ILE A 108 -9.57 -5.04 -1.43
CA ILE A 108 -10.01 -6.45 -1.49
C ILE A 108 -10.98 -6.74 -0.32
N VAL A 109 -10.61 -6.34 0.88
CA VAL A 109 -11.43 -6.57 2.06
C VAL A 109 -12.74 -5.77 2.00
N ALA A 110 -12.73 -4.54 1.49
CA ALA A 110 -13.93 -3.73 1.30
C ALA A 110 -14.94 -4.45 0.40
N GLY A 111 -14.50 -4.95 -0.75
CA GLY A 111 -15.36 -5.74 -1.65
C GLY A 111 -15.91 -6.99 -0.99
N ALA A 112 -15.08 -7.75 -0.29
CA ALA A 112 -15.47 -8.98 0.38
C ALA A 112 -16.49 -8.76 1.51
N ILE A 113 -16.30 -7.74 2.34
CA ILE A 113 -17.19 -7.48 3.49
C ILE A 113 -18.62 -7.14 3.08
N PHE A 114 -18.81 -6.45 1.96
CA PHE A 114 -20.14 -6.09 1.50
C PHE A 114 -20.84 -7.21 0.73
N THR A 115 -20.09 -8.07 0.05
CA THR A 115 -20.66 -9.11 -0.80
C THR A 115 -20.84 -10.47 -0.10
N LEU A 116 -19.87 -10.91 0.70
CA LEU A 116 -19.92 -12.22 1.34
C LEU A 116 -21.09 -12.39 2.34
N PRO A 117 -21.38 -11.45 3.25
CA PRO A 117 -22.52 -11.59 4.13
C PRO A 117 -23.86 -11.70 3.39
N ALA A 118 -24.01 -10.99 2.25
CA ALA A 118 -25.20 -11.07 1.44
C ALA A 118 -25.41 -12.47 0.86
N LEU A 119 -24.33 -13.15 0.43
CA LEU A 119 -24.38 -14.52 -0.07
C LEU A 119 -24.82 -15.52 1.02
N TYR A 120 -24.32 -15.38 2.24
CA TYR A 120 -24.72 -16.24 3.37
C TYR A 120 -26.18 -16.01 3.78
N ILE A 121 -26.67 -14.76 3.76
CA ILE A 121 -28.08 -14.45 4.02
C ILE A 121 -28.97 -15.02 2.93
N LEU A 122 -28.55 -14.99 1.66
CA LEU A 122 -29.27 -15.59 0.55
C LEU A 122 -29.33 -17.10 0.66
N GLN A 123 -28.24 -17.75 1.08
CA GLN A 123 -28.21 -19.20 1.32
C GLN A 123 -29.21 -19.63 2.40
N ASP A 124 -29.35 -18.85 3.46
CA ASP A 124 -30.31 -19.12 4.54
C ASP A 124 -31.77 -19.02 4.04
N LYS A 125 -32.06 -18.04 3.17
CA LYS A 125 -33.39 -17.85 2.56
C LYS A 125 -33.72 -18.82 1.43
N TYR A 126 -32.70 -19.26 0.67
CA TYR A 126 -32.86 -20.10 -0.51
C TYR A 126 -31.95 -21.33 -0.41
N PRO A 127 -32.45 -22.48 0.12
CA PRO A 127 -31.62 -23.69 0.34
C PRO A 127 -31.02 -24.31 -0.93
N LYS A 128 -31.45 -23.84 -2.11
CA LYS A 128 -30.89 -24.27 -3.41
C LYS A 128 -29.54 -23.60 -3.72
N ILE A 129 -29.18 -22.53 -3.00
CA ILE A 129 -27.92 -21.81 -3.19
C ILE A 129 -26.92 -22.39 -2.19
N THR A 130 -25.95 -23.15 -2.68
CA THR A 130 -24.84 -23.65 -1.86
C THR A 130 -23.64 -22.74 -2.07
N VAL A 131 -23.21 -22.05 -1.01
CA VAL A 131 -22.01 -21.21 -1.04
C VAL A 131 -20.83 -22.08 -0.63
N ASN A 132 -19.95 -22.38 -1.59
CA ASN A 132 -18.72 -23.11 -1.32
C ASN A 132 -17.58 -22.15 -1.09
N PHE A 133 -16.84 -22.33 0.01
CA PHE A 133 -15.68 -21.46 0.37
C PHE A 133 -14.67 -21.35 -0.77
N PHE A 134 -14.40 -22.45 -1.48
CA PHE A 134 -13.44 -22.44 -2.58
C PHE A 134 -13.91 -21.60 -3.77
N GLU A 135 -15.19 -21.66 -4.12
CA GLU A 135 -15.77 -20.83 -5.19
C GLU A 135 -15.70 -19.34 -4.85
N VAL A 136 -16.01 -18.99 -3.60
CA VAL A 136 -15.93 -17.62 -3.11
C VAL A 136 -14.48 -17.13 -3.12
N PHE A 137 -13.54 -17.96 -2.68
CA PHE A 137 -12.10 -17.63 -2.70
C PHE A 137 -11.60 -17.40 -4.13
N MET A 138 -11.93 -18.31 -5.06
CA MET A 138 -11.55 -18.16 -6.47
C MET A 138 -12.20 -16.94 -7.12
N SER A 139 -13.45 -16.65 -6.80
CA SER A 139 -14.16 -15.48 -7.30
C SER A 139 -13.51 -14.18 -6.82
N CYS A 140 -13.15 -14.10 -5.54
CA CYS A 140 -12.41 -12.95 -4.99
C CYS A 140 -11.04 -12.78 -5.64
N LEU A 141 -10.33 -13.86 -5.89
CA LEU A 141 -9.00 -13.84 -6.51
C LEU A 141 -9.05 -13.38 -7.97
N LEU A 142 -10.05 -13.85 -8.73
CA LEU A 142 -10.28 -13.44 -10.11
C LEU A 142 -10.73 -11.97 -10.21
N TYR A 143 -11.62 -11.53 -9.32
CA TYR A 143 -12.10 -10.16 -9.30
C TYR A 143 -10.98 -9.15 -9.03
N THR A 144 -10.03 -9.50 -8.17
CA THR A 144 -8.85 -8.67 -7.88
C THR A 144 -7.81 -8.64 -8.99
N SER A 145 -7.76 -9.67 -9.83
CA SER A 145 -6.81 -9.71 -10.96
C SER A 145 -7.27 -8.90 -12.17
N ASP A 146 -8.56 -8.54 -12.22
CA ASP A 146 -9.18 -7.86 -13.38
C ASP A 146 -9.39 -6.35 -13.11
N ALA A 147 -9.01 -5.87 -11.95
CA ALA A 147 -9.05 -4.46 -11.55
C ALA A 147 -7.66 -3.84 -11.67
#